data_c8d5322a0e910a353a7bebe6d81a703d
#
_entry.id   c8d5322a0e910a353a7bebe6d81a703d
#
_cell.length_a   1.000
_cell.length_b   1.000
_cell.length_c   1.000
_cell.angle_alpha   90.00
_cell.angle_beta   90.00
_cell.angle_gamma   90.00
#
_symmetry.space_group_name_H-M   'P 1'
#
loop_
_entity.id
_entity.type
_entity.pdbx_description
1 polymer ?
#
loop_
_entity_poly.entity_id
_entity_poly.type
_entity_poly.pdbx_seq_one_letter_code
_entity_poly.pdbx_strand_id
1 'polypeptide(L)'
;MKKLVVINLILILIYCILPNEIQKNINETVENTVKEIQQEIISEEQPTEEQKQVSNLNISFDMNLLTKSNITIEELQKGFANTNMQGLEQYFINAENETGINAIYLAGLATHESGWNTSDFARERNNLFGWQSYDSNLNATKRFASKEESIMTVARALKKMYLSENGCYFNGYTISGISKRYASDKQH
;
A
#
# COMPACT_ATOMS: atom_id res chain seq x y z
N MET A 1 -18.32 -4.44 -12.12
CA MET A 1 -17.21 -3.70 -11.50
C MET A 1 -17.21 -2.21 -11.82
N LYS A 2 -17.24 -1.75 -13.09
CA LYS A 2 -17.22 -0.30 -13.42
C LYS A 2 -18.35 0.53 -12.79
N LYS A 3 -19.58 0.00 -12.68
CA LYS A 3 -20.72 0.70 -12.06
C LYS A 3 -20.52 0.95 -10.55
N LEU A 4 -19.91 0.00 -9.83
CA LEU A 4 -19.66 0.12 -8.38
C LEU A 4 -18.60 1.18 -8.08
N VAL A 5 -17.56 1.27 -8.89
CA VAL A 5 -16.50 2.29 -8.78
C VAL A 5 -17.05 3.70 -9.02
N VAL A 6 -17.93 3.85 -10.03
CA VAL A 6 -18.56 5.15 -10.33
C VAL A 6 -19.50 5.57 -9.20
N ILE A 7 -20.27 4.65 -8.63
CA ILE A 7 -21.15 4.94 -7.49
C ILE A 7 -20.34 5.38 -6.27
N ASN A 8 -19.23 4.70 -5.95
CA ASN A 8 -18.36 5.08 -4.84
C ASN A 8 -17.73 6.47 -5.05
N LEU A 9 -17.29 6.80 -6.27
CA LEU A 9 -16.76 8.13 -6.60
C LEU A 9 -17.81 9.23 -6.44
N ILE A 10 -19.05 8.99 -6.85
CA ILE A 10 -20.16 9.93 -6.69
C ILE A 10 -20.48 10.13 -5.20
N LEU A 11 -20.49 9.06 -4.40
CA LEU A 11 -20.73 9.13 -2.95
C LEU A 11 -19.64 9.93 -2.23
N ILE A 12 -18.37 9.75 -2.61
CA ILE A 12 -17.25 10.52 -2.07
C ILE A 12 -17.37 12.01 -2.44
N LEU A 13 -17.73 12.31 -3.68
CA LEU A 13 -17.93 13.71 -4.12
C LEU A 13 -19.09 14.36 -3.38
N ILE A 14 -20.22 13.68 -3.21
CA ILE A 14 -21.36 14.18 -2.44
C ILE A 14 -20.94 14.44 -0.99
N TYR A 15 -20.20 13.51 -0.37
CA TYR A 15 -19.69 13.68 0.99
C TYR A 15 -18.83 14.94 1.13
N CYS A 16 -17.94 15.22 0.17
CA CYS A 16 -17.04 16.38 0.21
C CYS A 16 -17.75 17.74 0.09
N ILE A 17 -18.98 17.77 -0.45
CA ILE A 17 -19.78 19.01 -0.57
C ILE A 17 -20.77 19.22 0.59
N LEU A 18 -20.92 18.24 1.48
CA LEU A 18 -21.80 18.37 2.64
C LEU A 18 -21.24 19.36 3.67
N PRO A 19 -22.09 20.10 4.41
CA PRO A 19 -21.65 20.92 5.53
C PRO A 19 -20.90 20.08 6.58
N ASN A 20 -19.89 20.67 7.21
CA ASN A 20 -19.03 19.99 8.18
C ASN A 20 -19.78 19.30 9.33
N GLU A 21 -20.90 19.89 9.78
CA GLU A 21 -21.77 19.28 10.81
C GLU A 21 -22.41 17.97 10.32
N ILE A 22 -22.82 17.91 9.06
CA ILE A 22 -23.42 16.70 8.47
C ILE A 22 -22.34 15.64 8.26
N GLN A 23 -21.14 16.03 7.79
CA GLN A 23 -20.00 15.13 7.67
C GLN A 23 -19.62 14.50 9.02
N LYS A 24 -19.61 15.30 10.10
CA LYS A 24 -19.34 14.84 11.45
C LYS A 24 -20.37 13.81 11.92
N ASN A 25 -21.66 14.10 11.73
CA ASN A 25 -22.75 13.20 12.10
C ASN A 25 -22.68 11.86 11.33
N ILE A 26 -22.36 11.92 10.02
CA ILE A 26 -22.17 10.70 9.20
C ILE A 26 -21.02 9.88 9.73
N ASN A 27 -19.87 10.50 10.04
CA ASN A 27 -18.71 9.79 10.57
C ASN A 27 -18.99 9.15 11.93
N GLU A 28 -19.64 9.85 12.85
CA GLU A 28 -20.03 9.30 14.17
C GLU A 28 -21.00 8.12 14.01
N THR A 29 -21.95 8.23 13.08
CA THR A 29 -22.91 7.14 12.80
C THR A 29 -22.20 5.92 12.21
N VAL A 30 -21.30 6.14 11.24
CA VAL A 30 -20.50 5.05 10.60
C VAL A 30 -19.60 4.38 11.63
N GLU A 31 -18.89 5.16 12.47
CA GLU A 31 -18.06 4.59 13.55
C GLU A 31 -18.85 3.74 14.52
N ASN A 32 -20.03 4.20 14.94
CA ASN A 32 -20.89 3.46 15.87
C ASN A 32 -21.42 2.18 15.22
N THR A 33 -21.88 2.25 13.98
CA THR A 33 -22.36 1.08 13.24
C THR A 33 -21.23 0.06 13.01
N VAL A 34 -20.01 0.50 12.70
CA VAL A 34 -18.84 -0.39 12.57
C VAL A 34 -18.51 -1.05 13.89
N LYS A 35 -18.57 -0.33 15.04
CA LYS A 35 -18.35 -0.90 16.37
C LYS A 35 -19.41 -1.93 16.72
N GLU A 36 -20.69 -1.67 16.42
CA GLU A 36 -21.79 -2.61 16.65
C GLU A 36 -21.61 -3.89 15.82
N ILE A 37 -21.31 -3.76 14.53
CA ILE A 37 -21.03 -4.91 13.64
C ILE A 37 -19.80 -5.69 14.12
N GLN A 38 -18.75 -5.02 14.57
CA GLN A 38 -17.57 -5.68 15.12
C GLN A 38 -17.88 -6.43 16.42
N GLN A 39 -18.74 -5.89 17.30
CA GLN A 39 -19.17 -6.60 18.51
C GLN A 39 -20.04 -7.82 18.18
N GLU A 40 -20.89 -7.73 17.17
CA GLU A 40 -21.75 -8.83 16.73
C GLU A 40 -20.94 -9.98 16.13
N ILE A 41 -19.94 -9.65 15.28
CA ILE A 41 -19.00 -10.63 14.69
C ILE A 41 -18.15 -11.32 15.75
N ILE A 42 -17.71 -10.59 16.79
CA ILE A 42 -16.90 -11.15 17.89
C ILE A 42 -17.73 -12.11 18.77
N SER A 43 -19.05 -11.95 18.82
CA SER A 43 -19.93 -12.80 19.64
C SER A 43 -20.31 -14.13 18.99
N GLU A 44 -20.14 -14.30 17.68
CA GLU A 44 -20.59 -15.49 16.93
C GLU A 44 -19.47 -16.50 16.58
N GLU A 45 -18.17 -16.13 16.63
CA GLU A 45 -17.08 -17.05 16.29
C GLU A 45 -15.97 -17.06 17.34
N GLN A 46 -15.76 -18.23 17.97
CA GLN A 46 -14.47 -18.48 18.62
C GLN A 46 -13.41 -18.66 17.52
N PRO A 47 -12.40 -17.77 17.43
CA PRO A 47 -11.41 -17.83 16.35
C PRO A 47 -10.58 -19.11 16.44
N THR A 48 -10.48 -19.83 15.35
CA THR A 48 -9.52 -20.92 15.16
C THR A 48 -8.08 -20.40 15.27
N GLU A 49 -7.11 -21.26 15.59
CA GLU A 49 -5.70 -20.83 15.74
C GLU A 49 -5.15 -20.14 14.48
N GLU A 50 -5.63 -20.49 13.29
CA GLU A 50 -5.28 -19.82 12.03
C GLU A 50 -5.80 -18.37 11.97
N GLN A 51 -6.99 -18.09 12.50
CA GLN A 51 -7.55 -16.74 12.57
C GLN A 51 -6.84 -15.86 13.61
N LYS A 52 -6.30 -16.46 14.67
CA LYS A 52 -5.50 -15.74 15.69
C LYS A 52 -4.16 -15.21 15.14
N GLN A 53 -3.57 -15.85 14.14
CA GLN A 53 -2.33 -15.36 13.51
C GLN A 53 -2.56 -14.17 12.58
N VAL A 54 -3.70 -14.11 11.87
CA VAL A 54 -4.04 -12.98 10.98
C VAL A 54 -4.46 -11.73 11.75
N SER A 55 -5.05 -11.88 12.94
CA SER A 55 -5.49 -10.76 13.79
C SER A 55 -4.35 -9.95 14.44
N ASN A 56 -3.09 -10.40 14.34
CA ASN A 56 -1.92 -9.71 14.87
C ASN A 56 -1.17 -8.84 13.87
N LEU A 57 -1.64 -8.72 12.63
CA LEU A 57 -1.12 -7.77 11.65
C LEU A 57 -1.67 -6.36 11.95
N ASN A 58 -1.18 -5.73 13.00
CA ASN A 58 -1.45 -4.33 13.29
C ASN A 58 -0.75 -3.42 12.26
N ILE A 59 -1.31 -3.36 11.06
CA ILE A 59 -0.85 -2.44 10.02
C ILE A 59 -1.44 -1.06 10.35
N SER A 60 -0.62 -0.21 10.91
CA SER A 60 -0.94 1.19 11.22
C SER A 60 -0.11 2.11 10.33
N PHE A 61 -0.66 3.29 9.99
CA PHE A 61 0.09 4.33 9.28
C PHE A 61 1.34 4.79 10.06
N ASP A 62 1.37 4.57 11.36
CA ASP A 62 2.48 4.93 12.24
C ASP A 62 3.38 3.73 12.59
N MET A 63 3.17 2.56 11.98
CA MET A 63 4.06 1.44 12.17
C MET A 63 5.46 1.75 11.59
N ASN A 64 6.51 1.29 12.29
CA ASN A 64 7.87 1.42 11.79
C ASN A 64 8.09 0.46 10.61
N LEU A 65 8.33 1.03 9.43
CA LEU A 65 8.53 0.31 8.18
C LEU A 65 9.83 -0.51 8.12
N LEU A 66 10.74 -0.33 9.09
CA LEU A 66 11.95 -1.14 9.24
C LEU A 66 11.74 -2.32 10.22
N THR A 67 10.52 -2.52 10.72
CA THR A 67 10.16 -3.74 11.43
C THR A 67 9.90 -4.85 10.43
N LYS A 68 10.57 -6.01 10.62
CA LYS A 68 10.37 -7.18 9.75
C LYS A 68 8.90 -7.58 9.71
N SER A 69 8.41 -7.91 8.53
CA SER A 69 7.03 -8.36 8.33
C SER A 69 6.77 -9.74 8.95
N ASN A 70 7.79 -10.59 8.98
CA ASN A 70 7.71 -12.02 9.30
C ASN A 70 6.70 -12.79 8.42
N ILE A 71 6.29 -12.20 7.29
CA ILE A 71 5.37 -12.85 6.36
C ILE A 71 6.07 -13.97 5.61
N THR A 72 5.37 -15.08 5.43
CA THR A 72 5.86 -16.21 4.64
C THR A 72 5.53 -16.03 3.15
N ILE A 73 6.19 -16.82 2.30
CA ILE A 73 5.90 -16.87 0.86
C ILE A 73 4.46 -17.33 0.64
N GLU A 74 4.01 -18.34 1.38
CA GLU A 74 2.67 -18.92 1.29
C GLU A 74 1.59 -17.90 1.65
N GLU A 75 1.83 -17.05 2.65
CA GLU A 75 0.90 -15.99 3.03
C GLU A 75 0.83 -14.90 1.94
N LEU A 76 1.97 -14.47 1.37
CA LEU A 76 1.96 -13.56 0.22
C LEU A 76 1.29 -14.18 -1.00
N GLN A 77 1.47 -15.49 -1.26
CA GLN A 77 0.79 -16.21 -2.33
C GLN A 77 -0.72 -16.19 -2.16
N LYS A 78 -1.22 -16.37 -0.93
CA LYS A 78 -2.66 -16.23 -0.64
C LYS A 78 -3.14 -14.81 -0.98
N GLY A 79 -2.38 -13.77 -0.60
CA GLY A 79 -2.70 -12.37 -0.88
C GLY A 79 -2.66 -12.01 -2.38
N PHE A 80 -1.79 -12.64 -3.15
CA PHE A 80 -1.65 -12.40 -4.59
C PHE A 80 -2.43 -13.38 -5.47
N ALA A 81 -3.11 -14.37 -4.88
CA ALA A 81 -3.88 -15.36 -5.61
C ALA A 81 -4.90 -14.70 -6.55
N ASN A 82 -4.98 -15.20 -7.78
CA ASN A 82 -5.86 -14.67 -8.83
C ASN A 82 -5.61 -13.19 -9.23
N THR A 83 -4.41 -12.67 -8.95
CA THR A 83 -3.98 -11.34 -9.38
C THR A 83 -2.75 -11.42 -10.29
N ASN A 84 -2.41 -10.32 -10.98
CA ASN A 84 -1.19 -10.26 -11.79
C ASN A 84 0.09 -10.04 -10.94
N MET A 85 -0.04 -9.99 -9.62
CA MET A 85 1.09 -9.95 -8.68
C MET A 85 1.61 -11.36 -8.35
N GLN A 86 0.84 -12.39 -8.67
CA GLN A 86 1.21 -13.80 -8.43
C GLN A 86 2.56 -14.14 -9.09
N GLY A 87 3.43 -14.80 -8.34
CA GLY A 87 4.80 -15.13 -8.75
C GLY A 87 5.85 -14.08 -8.40
N LEU A 88 5.45 -12.95 -7.77
CA LEU A 88 6.38 -11.89 -7.35
C LEU A 88 6.73 -11.96 -5.87
N GLU A 89 6.16 -12.88 -5.12
CA GLU A 89 6.22 -12.97 -3.65
C GLU A 89 7.67 -12.99 -3.15
N GLN A 90 8.51 -13.84 -3.76
CA GLN A 90 9.90 -13.99 -3.37
C GLN A 90 10.70 -12.70 -3.50
N TYR A 91 10.39 -11.86 -4.48
CA TYR A 91 11.11 -10.61 -4.70
C TYR A 91 10.87 -9.59 -3.58
N PHE A 92 9.67 -9.57 -2.99
CA PHE A 92 9.37 -8.73 -1.82
C PHE A 92 10.09 -9.21 -0.56
N ILE A 93 10.14 -10.52 -0.34
CA ILE A 93 10.92 -11.12 0.76
C ILE A 93 12.42 -10.80 0.59
N ASN A 94 12.95 -10.94 -0.62
CA ASN A 94 14.34 -10.61 -0.92
C ASN A 94 14.63 -9.12 -0.68
N ALA A 95 13.70 -8.24 -1.07
CA ALA A 95 13.83 -6.80 -0.84
C ALA A 95 13.82 -6.45 0.65
N GLU A 96 12.96 -7.07 1.46
CA GLU A 96 12.99 -6.91 2.91
C GLU A 96 14.31 -7.39 3.51
N ASN A 97 14.79 -8.56 3.09
CA ASN A 97 16.05 -9.12 3.61
C ASN A 97 17.25 -8.23 3.30
N GLU A 98 17.28 -7.57 2.14
CA GLU A 98 18.37 -6.70 1.74
C GLU A 98 18.27 -5.30 2.36
N THR A 99 17.08 -4.70 2.36
CA THR A 99 16.91 -3.29 2.73
C THR A 99 16.41 -3.08 4.14
N GLY A 100 15.84 -4.11 4.77
CA GLY A 100 15.16 -4.06 6.04
C GLY A 100 13.78 -3.42 5.96
N ILE A 101 13.27 -3.07 4.77
CA ILE A 101 11.93 -2.50 4.61
C ILE A 101 10.92 -3.63 4.62
N ASN A 102 9.87 -3.49 5.41
CA ASN A 102 8.79 -4.44 5.57
C ASN A 102 8.20 -4.91 4.23
N ALA A 103 8.20 -6.23 3.98
CA ALA A 103 7.78 -6.82 2.71
C ALA A 103 6.30 -6.57 2.40
N ILE A 104 5.43 -6.55 3.42
CA ILE A 104 3.99 -6.28 3.24
C ILE A 104 3.79 -4.85 2.76
N TYR A 105 4.54 -3.90 3.33
CA TYR A 105 4.50 -2.51 2.89
C TYR A 105 4.96 -2.37 1.43
N LEU A 106 6.09 -2.97 1.06
CA LEU A 106 6.59 -2.93 -0.32
C LEU A 106 5.59 -3.57 -1.31
N ALA A 107 5.00 -4.70 -0.93
CA ALA A 107 4.00 -5.39 -1.73
C ALA A 107 2.73 -4.54 -1.89
N GLY A 108 2.24 -3.93 -0.82
CA GLY A 108 1.09 -3.04 -0.84
C GLY A 108 1.33 -1.80 -1.71
N LEU A 109 2.51 -1.17 -1.58
CA LEU A 109 2.90 -0.02 -2.40
C LEU A 109 2.95 -0.39 -3.88
N ALA A 110 3.62 -1.49 -4.24
CA ALA A 110 3.70 -1.97 -5.61
C ALA A 110 2.31 -2.29 -6.20
N THR A 111 1.45 -2.92 -5.41
CA THR A 111 0.07 -3.24 -5.78
C THR A 111 -0.74 -1.97 -6.06
N HIS A 112 -0.62 -0.96 -5.20
CA HIS A 112 -1.31 0.31 -5.33
C HIS A 112 -0.84 1.08 -6.58
N GLU A 113 0.46 1.29 -6.73
CA GLU A 113 1.05 2.08 -7.81
C GLU A 113 0.90 1.42 -9.19
N SER A 114 0.89 0.09 -9.26
CA SER A 114 0.75 -0.65 -10.52
C SER A 114 -0.69 -1.06 -10.86
N GLY A 115 -1.65 -0.81 -9.96
CA GLY A 115 -3.00 -1.34 -10.09
C GLY A 115 -2.99 -2.87 -10.20
N TRP A 116 -2.35 -3.56 -9.25
CA TRP A 116 -2.19 -5.01 -9.26
C TRP A 116 -1.40 -5.53 -10.47
N ASN A 117 -0.35 -4.80 -10.87
CA ASN A 117 0.48 -5.12 -12.05
C ASN A 117 -0.33 -5.14 -13.37
N THR A 118 -1.38 -4.31 -13.47
CA THR A 118 -2.20 -4.19 -14.68
C THR A 118 -1.92 -2.92 -15.48
N SER A 119 -1.25 -1.93 -14.91
CA SER A 119 -0.90 -0.69 -15.61
C SER A 119 0.08 -0.96 -16.77
N ASP A 120 0.05 -0.11 -17.79
CA ASP A 120 0.93 -0.23 -18.95
C ASP A 120 2.41 -0.16 -18.56
N PHE A 121 2.75 0.70 -17.59
CA PHE A 121 4.13 0.78 -17.08
C PHE A 121 4.57 -0.52 -16.41
N ALA A 122 3.70 -1.15 -15.63
CA ALA A 122 4.01 -2.41 -15.00
C ALA A 122 4.15 -3.55 -16.02
N ARG A 123 3.26 -3.62 -17.02
CA ARG A 123 3.27 -4.71 -18.01
C ARG A 123 4.38 -4.57 -19.04
N GLU A 124 4.54 -3.36 -19.62
CA GLU A 124 5.42 -3.16 -20.76
C GLU A 124 6.83 -2.78 -20.36
N ARG A 125 7.00 -2.18 -19.17
CA ARG A 125 8.28 -1.64 -18.70
C ARG A 125 8.79 -2.28 -17.42
N ASN A 126 8.11 -3.30 -16.89
CA ASN A 126 8.40 -3.92 -15.59
C ASN A 126 8.44 -2.90 -14.42
N ASN A 127 7.78 -1.76 -14.56
CA ASN A 127 7.82 -0.66 -13.59
C ASN A 127 6.59 -0.70 -12.68
N LEU A 128 6.72 -1.40 -11.55
CA LEU A 128 5.63 -1.61 -10.60
C LEU A 128 5.29 -0.38 -9.74
N PHE A 129 6.14 0.66 -9.76
CA PHE A 129 6.00 1.81 -8.85
C PHE A 129 5.85 3.14 -9.60
N GLY A 130 5.70 3.13 -10.92
CA GLY A 130 5.75 4.35 -11.70
C GLY A 130 7.07 5.12 -11.53
N TRP A 131 8.14 4.44 -11.17
CA TRP A 131 9.43 5.04 -10.83
C TRP A 131 10.01 5.84 -11.99
N GLN A 132 10.39 7.12 -11.73
CA GLN A 132 10.88 8.05 -12.75
C GLN A 132 9.89 8.21 -13.93
N SER A 133 8.60 8.22 -13.63
CA SER A 133 7.56 8.66 -14.57
C SER A 133 7.44 10.17 -14.49
N TYR A 134 7.54 10.84 -15.65
CA TYR A 134 7.36 12.28 -15.77
C TYR A 134 6.06 12.54 -16.52
N ASP A 135 5.16 13.33 -15.96
CA ASP A 135 3.86 13.68 -16.57
C ASP A 135 4.05 14.36 -17.94
N SER A 136 5.18 15.06 -18.12
CA SER A 136 5.53 15.75 -19.37
C SER A 136 6.06 14.83 -20.48
N ASN A 137 6.51 13.61 -20.14
CA ASN A 137 7.05 12.65 -21.13
C ASN A 137 6.93 11.20 -20.63
N LEU A 138 5.78 10.59 -20.83
CA LEU A 138 5.52 9.20 -20.48
C LEU A 138 6.48 8.20 -21.19
N ASN A 139 7.07 8.59 -22.33
CA ASN A 139 8.05 7.76 -23.02
C ASN A 139 9.41 7.71 -22.29
N ALA A 140 9.70 8.69 -21.44
CA ALA A 140 10.91 8.73 -20.62
C ALA A 140 10.80 7.89 -19.32
N THR A 141 9.63 7.31 -19.02
CA THR A 141 9.45 6.43 -17.87
C THR A 141 10.45 5.29 -17.88
N LYS A 142 11.11 5.07 -16.74
CA LYS A 142 12.14 4.05 -16.64
C LYS A 142 11.59 2.65 -16.98
N ARG A 143 12.33 1.94 -17.81
CA ARG A 143 12.15 0.52 -18.10
C ARG A 143 13.13 -0.29 -17.24
N PHE A 144 12.66 -1.35 -16.63
CA PHE A 144 13.48 -2.30 -15.89
C PHE A 144 13.63 -3.60 -16.69
N ALA A 145 14.72 -4.33 -16.49
CA ALA A 145 14.93 -5.61 -17.13
C ALA A 145 13.95 -6.67 -16.62
N SER A 146 13.57 -6.57 -15.34
CA SER A 146 12.60 -7.45 -14.70
C SER A 146 11.79 -6.71 -13.62
N LYS A 147 10.71 -7.33 -13.14
CA LYS A 147 9.94 -6.85 -11.98
C LYS A 147 10.76 -6.93 -10.70
N GLU A 148 11.63 -7.94 -10.57
CA GLU A 148 12.58 -8.03 -9.47
C GLU A 148 13.50 -6.81 -9.42
N GLU A 149 14.09 -6.40 -10.55
CA GLU A 149 14.92 -5.19 -10.62
C GLU A 149 14.14 -3.94 -10.21
N SER A 150 12.88 -3.82 -10.62
CA SER A 150 12.00 -2.72 -10.21
C SER A 150 11.82 -2.69 -8.70
N ILE A 151 11.44 -3.83 -8.09
CA ILE A 151 11.22 -3.95 -6.65
C ILE A 151 12.50 -3.59 -5.88
N MET A 152 13.63 -4.19 -6.25
CA MET A 152 14.92 -3.97 -5.58
C MET A 152 15.40 -2.53 -5.72
N THR A 153 15.29 -1.93 -6.91
CA THR A 153 15.71 -0.53 -7.15
C THR A 153 14.90 0.43 -6.28
N VAL A 154 13.58 0.27 -6.26
CA VAL A 154 12.71 1.16 -5.48
C VAL A 154 12.89 0.94 -3.98
N ALA A 155 13.03 -0.30 -3.51
CA ALA A 155 13.31 -0.58 -2.11
C ALA A 155 14.61 0.07 -1.64
N ARG A 156 15.72 -0.06 -2.43
CA ARG A 156 17.00 0.61 -2.12
C ARG A 156 16.87 2.13 -2.11
N ALA A 157 16.12 2.70 -3.06
CA ALA A 157 15.90 4.14 -3.12
C ALA A 157 15.08 4.64 -1.92
N LEU A 158 14.00 3.95 -1.57
CA LEU A 158 13.20 4.26 -0.38
C LEU A 158 14.05 4.20 0.89
N LYS A 159 14.86 3.13 1.05
CA LYS A 159 15.77 3.00 2.19
C LYS A 159 16.74 4.18 2.28
N LYS A 160 17.39 4.51 1.17
CA LYS A 160 18.42 5.56 1.13
C LYS A 160 17.85 6.95 1.33
N MET A 161 16.75 7.28 0.67
CA MET A 161 16.25 8.65 0.60
C MET A 161 15.22 8.98 1.68
N TYR A 162 14.37 8.02 2.07
CA TYR A 162 13.23 8.26 2.95
C TYR A 162 13.35 7.60 4.32
N LEU A 163 14.01 6.44 4.41
CA LEU A 163 14.07 5.64 5.64
C LEU A 163 15.49 5.55 6.23
N SER A 164 16.34 6.50 5.93
CA SER A 164 17.66 6.70 6.55
C SER A 164 17.76 8.12 7.09
N GLU A 165 18.27 8.31 8.31
CA GLU A 165 18.37 9.62 8.97
C GLU A 165 19.08 10.68 8.13
N ASN A 166 20.06 10.26 7.32
CA ASN A 166 20.80 11.12 6.39
C ASN A 166 20.13 11.22 5.00
N GLY A 167 18.93 10.64 4.83
CA GLY A 167 18.20 10.68 3.57
C GLY A 167 17.61 12.07 3.33
N CYS A 168 17.68 12.56 2.08
CA CYS A 168 17.21 13.91 1.72
C CYS A 168 15.71 14.12 1.95
N TYR A 169 14.92 13.05 2.01
CA TYR A 169 13.48 13.07 2.26
C TYR A 169 13.11 12.42 3.60
N PHE A 170 14.06 12.21 4.49
CA PHE A 170 13.78 11.57 5.78
C PHE A 170 12.79 12.40 6.62
N ASN A 171 11.74 11.74 7.09
CA ASN A 171 10.74 12.32 7.99
C ASN A 171 10.15 11.25 8.92
N GLY A 172 11.02 10.40 9.47
CA GLY A 172 10.65 9.24 10.30
C GLY A 172 10.52 7.95 9.50
N TYR A 173 10.30 6.86 10.22
CA TYR A 173 10.32 5.51 9.66
C TYR A 173 8.92 4.95 9.33
N THR A 174 7.92 5.81 9.18
CA THR A 174 6.50 5.42 9.07
C THR A 174 5.91 5.76 7.71
N ILE A 175 4.75 5.17 7.37
CA ILE A 175 3.97 5.53 6.18
C ILE A 175 3.61 7.02 6.24
N SER A 176 3.15 7.51 7.41
CA SER A 176 2.85 8.93 7.63
C SER A 176 4.07 9.83 7.36
N GLY A 177 5.27 9.38 7.73
CA GLY A 177 6.52 10.10 7.49
C GLY A 177 6.84 10.23 6.00
N ILE A 178 6.74 9.14 5.24
CA ILE A 178 6.95 9.12 3.79
C ILE A 178 5.90 10.00 3.09
N SER A 179 4.62 9.82 3.40
CA SER A 179 3.49 10.51 2.72
C SER A 179 3.58 12.02 2.80
N LYS A 180 4.03 12.60 3.92
CA LYS A 180 4.20 14.03 4.09
C LYS A 180 5.20 14.64 3.12
N ARG A 181 6.22 13.89 2.71
CA ARG A 181 7.21 14.33 1.71
C ARG A 181 6.71 14.15 0.29
N TYR A 182 6.02 13.04 0.00
CA TYR A 182 5.38 12.81 -1.29
C TYR A 182 4.33 13.88 -1.63
N ALA A 183 3.58 14.36 -0.62
CA ALA A 183 2.57 15.40 -0.82
C ALA A 183 3.17 16.78 -1.07
N SER A 184 4.38 17.08 -0.53
CA SER A 184 5.03 18.38 -0.70
C SER A 184 5.66 18.56 -2.08
N ASP A 185 6.06 17.47 -2.75
CA ASP A 185 6.68 17.55 -4.09
C ASP A 185 5.68 17.74 -5.23
N LYS A 186 4.38 17.63 -4.97
CA LYS A 186 3.30 17.89 -5.95
C LYS A 186 2.85 19.36 -6.04
N GLN A 187 3.49 20.27 -5.30
CA GLN A 187 3.14 21.70 -5.29
C GLN A 187 4.16 22.59 -6.04
N HIS A 188 5.01 22.02 -6.90
CA HIS A 188 5.93 22.80 -7.74
C HIS A 188 5.77 22.49 -9.21
#